data_48fa014a0a56d418c2c4f2f53972b8ec
#
_entry.id   48fa014a0a56d418c2c4f2f53972b8ec
#
_cell.length_a   1.000
_cell.length_b   1.000
_cell.length_c   1.000
_cell.angle_alpha   90.00
_cell.angle_beta   90.00
_cell.angle_gamma   90.00
#
_symmetry.space_group_name_H-M   'P 1'
#
loop_
_entity.id
_entity.type
_entity.pdbx_description
1 polymer ?
#
loop_
_entity_poly.entity_id
_entity_poly.type
_entity_poly.pdbx_seq_one_letter_code
_entity_poly.pdbx_strand_id
1 'polypeptide(L)'
;MSAFKSDVELTDIVVRDTDVSNAVDEPVRAMILDMLAEQTMTVDEVHEDLGSRGFERTVNTIRHHINELRDAGLIEVERMEERRGGTLKFYRANTIVLSYSIPEESREEIAEMASWMGSKMEPLVEELSEKYGADLERIADQMAPCEHCRNQKYKTYLLLTVLRRGFVKAYADT
;
A
#
# COMPACT_ATOMS: atom_id res chain seq x y z
N MET A 1 25.68 1.68 -11.31
CA MET A 1 26.07 0.72 -10.24
C MET A 1 24.88 -0.13 -9.91
N SER A 2 24.96 -1.46 -10.10
CA SER A 2 23.84 -2.36 -9.72
C SER A 2 23.65 -2.28 -8.20
N ALA A 3 22.45 -1.88 -7.76
CA ALA A 3 22.07 -1.86 -6.34
C ALA A 3 21.99 -3.29 -5.75
N PHE A 4 22.00 -4.29 -6.60
CA PHE A 4 21.87 -5.70 -6.22
C PHE A 4 23.13 -6.46 -6.65
N LYS A 5 23.95 -6.89 -5.68
CA LYS A 5 24.94 -7.94 -5.89
C LYS A 5 24.22 -9.29 -5.65
N SER A 6 23.63 -9.82 -6.69
CA SER A 6 23.01 -11.15 -6.66
C SER A 6 23.43 -11.87 -7.93
N ASP A 7 23.81 -13.14 -7.80
CA ASP A 7 24.07 -14.04 -8.94
C ASP A 7 22.75 -14.51 -9.59
N VAL A 8 21.61 -13.97 -9.14
CA VAL A 8 20.28 -14.25 -9.64
C VAL A 8 19.77 -13.06 -10.44
N GLU A 9 19.32 -13.29 -11.65
CA GLU A 9 18.60 -12.30 -12.44
C GLU A 9 17.27 -11.99 -11.79
N LEU A 10 17.11 -10.72 -11.33
CA LEU A 10 15.87 -10.28 -10.70
C LEU A 10 14.84 -9.95 -11.77
N THR A 11 13.73 -10.65 -11.75
CA THR A 11 12.56 -10.40 -12.61
C THR A 11 11.52 -9.54 -11.93
N ASP A 12 11.47 -9.56 -10.58
CA ASP A 12 10.51 -8.77 -9.80
C ASP A 12 11.01 -8.52 -8.38
N ILE A 13 10.41 -7.52 -7.70
CA ILE A 13 10.64 -7.20 -6.29
C ILE A 13 9.30 -7.10 -5.59
N VAL A 14 8.99 -8.06 -4.73
CA VAL A 14 7.79 -8.03 -3.90
C VAL A 14 8.10 -7.30 -2.59
N VAL A 15 7.40 -6.19 -2.36
CA VAL A 15 7.46 -5.45 -1.10
C VAL A 15 6.32 -5.91 -0.20
N ARG A 16 6.65 -6.48 0.94
CA ARG A 16 5.69 -6.86 1.97
C ARG A 16 5.84 -5.94 3.18
N ASP A 17 4.81 -5.13 3.42
CA ASP A 17 4.61 -4.44 4.69
C ASP A 17 3.87 -5.38 5.63
N THR A 18 4.45 -5.68 6.81
CA THR A 18 3.90 -6.67 7.73
C THR A 18 2.57 -6.20 8.31
N ASP A 19 2.44 -4.93 8.64
CA ASP A 19 1.22 -4.38 9.24
C ASP A 19 0.08 -4.35 8.22
N VAL A 20 0.36 -3.91 7.01
CA VAL A 20 -0.59 -3.95 5.89
C VAL A 20 -0.99 -5.39 5.56
N SER A 21 -0.03 -6.31 5.46
CA SER A 21 -0.33 -7.72 5.18
C SER A 21 -1.25 -8.32 6.24
N ASN A 22 -0.92 -8.13 7.52
CA ASN A 22 -1.74 -8.63 8.62
C ASN A 22 -3.15 -8.02 8.62
N ALA A 23 -3.27 -6.74 8.25
CA ALA A 23 -4.56 -6.07 8.17
C ALA A 23 -5.46 -6.60 7.06
N VAL A 24 -4.90 -6.99 5.89
CA VAL A 24 -5.68 -7.44 4.73
C VAL A 24 -5.76 -8.96 4.57
N ASP A 25 -4.98 -9.74 5.32
CA ASP A 25 -5.02 -11.21 5.25
C ASP A 25 -6.36 -11.80 5.74
N GLU A 26 -7.14 -11.06 6.51
CA GLU A 26 -8.47 -11.48 6.94
C GLU A 26 -9.52 -11.07 5.89
N PRO A 27 -10.27 -12.02 5.31
CA PRO A 27 -11.15 -11.76 4.17
C PRO A 27 -12.20 -10.66 4.39
N VAL A 28 -12.76 -10.58 5.60
CA VAL A 28 -13.77 -9.54 5.91
C VAL A 28 -13.14 -8.15 5.92
N ARG A 29 -11.89 -8.02 6.40
CA ARG A 29 -11.17 -6.73 6.36
C ARG A 29 -10.84 -6.30 4.93
N ALA A 30 -10.43 -7.23 4.07
CA ALA A 30 -10.22 -6.93 2.66
C ALA A 30 -11.51 -6.41 1.99
N MET A 31 -12.66 -7.05 2.26
CA MET A 31 -13.96 -6.60 1.75
C MET A 31 -14.34 -5.21 2.29
N ILE A 32 -14.12 -4.94 3.57
CA ILE A 32 -14.38 -3.61 4.17
C ILE A 32 -13.50 -2.55 3.48
N LEU A 33 -12.24 -2.86 3.22
CA LEU A 33 -11.32 -1.95 2.54
C LEU A 33 -11.82 -1.63 1.13
N ASP A 34 -12.26 -2.64 0.36
CA ASP A 34 -12.82 -2.46 -0.98
C ASP A 34 -14.08 -1.59 -0.96
N MET A 35 -15.01 -1.85 -0.01
CA MET A 35 -16.21 -1.04 0.16
C MET A 35 -15.88 0.42 0.46
N LEU A 36 -14.92 0.66 1.35
CA LEU A 36 -14.48 2.01 1.74
C LEU A 36 -13.64 2.69 0.64
N ALA A 37 -13.11 1.96 -0.32
CA ALA A 37 -12.46 2.51 -1.51
C ALA A 37 -13.50 3.04 -2.52
N GLU A 38 -14.69 2.44 -2.56
CA GLU A 38 -15.78 2.87 -3.44
C GLU A 38 -16.58 4.03 -2.87
N GLN A 39 -16.86 4.01 -1.57
CA GLN A 39 -17.67 5.04 -0.91
C GLN A 39 -17.33 5.22 0.57
N THR A 40 -17.60 6.41 1.07
CA THR A 40 -17.48 6.74 2.49
C THR A 40 -18.63 6.15 3.28
N MET A 41 -18.32 5.39 4.34
CA MET A 41 -19.33 4.66 5.14
C MET A 41 -19.09 4.78 6.64
N THR A 42 -20.17 4.68 7.41
CA THR A 42 -20.14 4.47 8.86
C THR A 42 -19.98 2.99 9.22
N VAL A 43 -19.69 2.70 10.48
CA VAL A 43 -19.64 1.31 10.99
C VAL A 43 -20.96 0.56 10.75
N ASP A 44 -22.10 1.24 10.96
CA ASP A 44 -23.44 0.63 10.83
C ASP A 44 -23.76 0.35 9.35
N GLU A 45 -23.42 1.24 8.44
CA GLU A 45 -23.56 1.03 6.99
C GLU A 45 -22.70 -0.13 6.49
N VAL A 46 -21.43 -0.22 6.94
CA VAL A 46 -20.56 -1.37 6.64
C VAL A 46 -21.14 -2.66 7.18
N HIS A 47 -21.68 -2.66 8.40
CA HIS A 47 -22.32 -3.82 9.01
C HIS A 47 -23.55 -4.29 8.19
N GLU A 48 -24.39 -3.37 7.77
CA GLU A 48 -25.58 -3.67 6.98
C GLU A 48 -25.23 -4.24 5.60
N ASP A 49 -24.25 -3.62 4.90
CA ASP A 49 -23.84 -4.06 3.58
C ASP A 49 -23.18 -5.45 3.62
N LEU A 50 -22.30 -5.72 4.60
CA LEU A 50 -21.70 -7.04 4.81
C LEU A 50 -22.78 -8.10 5.11
N GLY A 51 -23.77 -7.77 5.93
CA GLY A 51 -24.90 -8.64 6.21
C GLY A 51 -25.68 -9.00 4.95
N SER A 52 -25.92 -8.01 4.07
CA SER A 52 -26.59 -8.22 2.78
C SER A 52 -25.83 -9.15 1.84
N ARG A 53 -24.50 -9.20 1.96
CA ARG A 53 -23.59 -10.08 1.21
C ARG A 53 -23.44 -11.48 1.86
N GLY A 54 -24.12 -11.75 2.96
CA GLY A 54 -24.08 -13.03 3.67
C GLY A 54 -22.96 -13.16 4.71
N PHE A 55 -22.27 -12.06 5.03
CA PHE A 55 -21.23 -12.03 6.06
C PHE A 55 -21.76 -11.45 7.37
N GLU A 56 -22.51 -12.28 8.12
CA GLU A 56 -23.03 -11.87 9.41
C GLU A 56 -21.93 -11.73 10.46
N ARG A 57 -21.76 -10.52 10.99
CA ARG A 57 -20.85 -10.17 12.08
C ARG A 57 -21.56 -9.20 13.03
N THR A 58 -21.09 -9.11 14.27
CA THR A 58 -21.59 -8.08 15.18
C THR A 58 -21.02 -6.71 14.84
N VAL A 59 -21.74 -5.64 15.16
CA VAL A 59 -21.25 -4.25 15.01
C VAL A 59 -19.90 -4.04 15.71
N ASN A 60 -19.70 -4.69 16.86
CA ASN A 60 -18.42 -4.60 17.58
C ASN A 60 -17.27 -5.28 16.82
N THR A 61 -17.54 -6.41 16.17
CA THR A 61 -16.56 -7.08 15.30
C THR A 61 -16.18 -6.18 14.11
N ILE A 62 -17.19 -5.57 13.47
CA ILE A 62 -16.94 -4.62 12.37
C ILE A 62 -16.14 -3.42 12.85
N ARG A 63 -16.47 -2.86 14.00
CA ARG A 63 -15.69 -1.77 14.60
C ARG A 63 -14.25 -2.15 14.88
N HIS A 64 -14.00 -3.37 15.34
CA HIS A 64 -12.65 -3.89 15.51
C HIS A 64 -11.91 -3.97 14.16
N HIS A 65 -12.52 -4.55 13.12
CA HIS A 65 -11.91 -4.61 11.78
C HIS A 65 -11.59 -3.23 11.20
N ILE A 66 -12.48 -2.26 11.35
CA ILE A 66 -12.26 -0.87 10.93
C ILE A 66 -11.09 -0.23 11.69
N ASN A 67 -10.96 -0.49 13.00
CA ASN A 67 -9.83 0.00 13.77
C ASN A 67 -8.51 -0.62 13.30
N GLU A 68 -8.46 -1.93 13.05
CA GLU A 68 -7.26 -2.61 12.51
C GLU A 68 -6.82 -2.00 11.17
N LEU A 69 -7.77 -1.76 10.25
CA LEU A 69 -7.47 -1.13 8.97
C LEU A 69 -6.99 0.32 9.13
N ARG A 70 -7.57 1.06 10.07
CA ARG A 70 -7.14 2.44 10.37
C ARG A 70 -5.75 2.48 11.00
N ASP A 71 -5.47 1.60 11.95
CA ASP A 71 -4.21 1.54 12.65
C ASP A 71 -3.07 1.07 11.73
N ALA A 72 -3.39 0.27 10.70
CA ALA A 72 -2.50 -0.05 9.58
C ALA A 72 -2.36 1.10 8.56
N GLY A 73 -3.09 2.21 8.71
CA GLY A 73 -3.01 3.38 7.84
C GLY A 73 -3.71 3.22 6.48
N LEU A 74 -4.58 2.22 6.31
CA LEU A 74 -5.27 1.92 5.05
C LEU A 74 -6.56 2.69 4.86
N ILE A 75 -7.16 3.16 5.94
CA ILE A 75 -8.37 3.97 5.96
C ILE A 75 -8.21 5.17 6.89
N GLU A 76 -9.03 6.17 6.69
CA GLU A 76 -9.07 7.39 7.51
C GLU A 76 -10.51 7.76 7.89
N VAL A 77 -10.64 8.63 8.88
CA VAL A 77 -11.92 9.28 9.18
C VAL A 77 -12.03 10.50 8.27
N GLU A 78 -12.90 10.43 7.27
CA GLU A 78 -13.11 11.54 6.33
C GLU A 78 -13.87 12.69 6.97
N ARG A 79 -14.90 12.36 7.77
CA ARG A 79 -15.72 13.35 8.48
C ARG A 79 -16.34 12.78 9.74
N MET A 80 -16.75 13.68 10.63
CA MET A 80 -17.46 13.38 11.87
C MET A 80 -18.73 14.22 11.97
N GLU A 81 -19.80 13.62 12.51
CA GLU A 81 -21.05 14.32 12.79
C GLU A 81 -21.41 14.13 14.26
N GLU A 82 -21.61 15.26 14.96
CA GLU A 82 -22.13 15.21 16.32
C GLU A 82 -23.60 14.83 16.31
N ARG A 83 -23.96 13.81 17.11
CA ARG A 83 -25.32 13.35 17.28
C ARG A 83 -25.66 13.24 18.75
N ARG A 84 -26.98 13.18 19.06
CA ARG A 84 -27.48 13.00 20.41
C ARG A 84 -27.04 11.62 20.93
N GLY A 85 -26.01 11.59 21.76
CA GLY A 85 -25.43 10.35 22.32
C GLY A 85 -24.04 9.97 21.83
N GLY A 86 -23.40 10.78 20.97
CA GLY A 86 -22.02 10.57 20.54
C GLY A 86 -21.68 11.12 19.17
N THR A 87 -20.48 10.84 18.73
CA THR A 87 -19.95 11.28 17.43
C THR A 87 -20.04 10.12 16.43
N LEU A 88 -20.75 10.36 15.33
CA LEU A 88 -20.79 9.44 14.19
C LEU A 88 -19.56 9.70 13.29
N LYS A 89 -18.80 8.65 13.02
CA LYS A 89 -17.60 8.71 12.18
C LYS A 89 -17.87 8.07 10.83
N PHE A 90 -17.43 8.75 9.78
CA PHE A 90 -17.46 8.28 8.41
C PHE A 90 -16.06 7.94 7.97
N TYR A 91 -15.87 6.72 7.48
CA TYR A 91 -14.58 6.18 7.08
C TYR A 91 -14.48 6.08 5.57
N ARG A 92 -13.27 6.25 5.07
CA ARG A 92 -12.90 6.13 3.67
C ARG A 92 -11.55 5.45 3.55
N ALA A 93 -11.36 4.64 2.51
CA ALA A 93 -10.04 4.13 2.17
C ALA A 93 -9.17 5.22 1.54
N ASN A 94 -7.92 5.29 1.96
CA ASN A 94 -6.87 6.11 1.36
C ASN A 94 -5.84 5.25 0.61
N THR A 95 -6.05 3.93 0.59
CA THR A 95 -5.15 2.95 -0.01
C THR A 95 -5.97 1.91 -0.75
N ILE A 96 -5.57 1.58 -1.97
CA ILE A 96 -6.13 0.48 -2.77
C ILE A 96 -5.14 -0.68 -2.70
N VAL A 97 -5.64 -1.86 -2.36
CA VAL A 97 -4.87 -3.10 -2.40
C VAL A 97 -5.27 -3.88 -3.64
N LEU A 98 -4.33 -4.05 -4.56
CA LEU A 98 -4.53 -4.81 -5.79
C LEU A 98 -3.94 -6.21 -5.62
N SER A 99 -4.75 -7.24 -5.84
CA SER A 99 -4.36 -8.64 -5.72
C SER A 99 -4.73 -9.43 -6.97
N TYR A 100 -4.14 -9.02 -8.10
CA TYR A 100 -4.31 -9.70 -9.38
C TYR A 100 -3.00 -10.36 -9.81
N SER A 101 -3.11 -11.47 -10.54
CA SER A 101 -1.97 -12.11 -11.20
C SER A 101 -1.98 -11.79 -12.70
N ILE A 102 -0.79 -11.58 -13.24
CA ILE A 102 -0.61 -11.39 -14.68
C ILE A 102 -0.83 -12.74 -15.37
N PRO A 103 -1.70 -12.81 -16.42
CA PRO A 103 -1.84 -14.02 -17.23
C PRO A 103 -0.50 -14.44 -17.82
N GLU A 104 -0.28 -15.76 -17.92
CA GLU A 104 1.01 -16.29 -18.38
C GLU A 104 1.33 -15.87 -19.82
N GLU A 105 0.32 -15.80 -20.66
CA GLU A 105 0.41 -15.36 -22.06
C GLU A 105 0.81 -13.88 -22.23
N SER A 106 0.62 -13.05 -21.19
CA SER A 106 0.95 -11.61 -21.24
C SER A 106 2.32 -11.27 -20.64
N ARG A 107 3.07 -12.28 -20.16
CA ARG A 107 4.34 -12.04 -19.46
C ARG A 107 5.42 -11.41 -20.34
N GLU A 108 5.51 -11.85 -21.60
CA GLU A 108 6.49 -11.29 -22.55
C GLU A 108 6.18 -9.82 -22.87
N GLU A 109 4.92 -9.49 -23.12
CA GLU A 109 4.49 -8.10 -23.37
C GLU A 109 4.79 -7.20 -22.16
N ILE A 110 4.52 -7.66 -20.95
CA ILE A 110 4.84 -6.94 -19.72
C ILE A 110 6.35 -6.78 -19.55
N ALA A 111 7.16 -7.77 -19.90
CA ALA A 111 8.62 -7.67 -19.83
C ALA A 111 9.18 -6.62 -20.82
N GLU A 112 8.62 -6.53 -22.02
CA GLU A 112 8.96 -5.48 -22.99
C GLU A 112 8.60 -4.08 -22.46
N MET A 113 7.38 -3.92 -21.93
CA MET A 113 6.93 -2.67 -21.31
C MET A 113 7.82 -2.27 -20.13
N ALA A 114 8.18 -3.24 -19.28
CA ALA A 114 9.08 -3.03 -18.14
C ALA A 114 10.49 -2.59 -18.58
N SER A 115 11.02 -3.19 -19.66
CA SER A 115 12.31 -2.80 -20.23
C SER A 115 12.28 -1.37 -20.76
N TRP A 116 11.24 -1.00 -21.49
CA TRP A 116 11.05 0.37 -21.96
C TRP A 116 10.92 1.33 -20.79
N MET A 117 10.11 1.02 -19.79
CA MET A 117 9.93 1.85 -18.59
C MET A 117 11.26 2.00 -17.84
N GLY A 118 12.04 0.91 -17.70
CA GLY A 118 13.35 0.93 -17.06
C GLY A 118 14.28 1.99 -17.66
N SER A 119 14.32 2.10 -18.99
CA SER A 119 15.11 3.12 -19.67
C SER A 119 14.68 4.57 -19.37
N LYS A 120 13.41 4.77 -19.00
CA LYS A 120 12.88 6.08 -18.59
C LYS A 120 13.09 6.37 -17.11
N MET A 121 13.09 5.30 -16.30
CA MET A 121 13.28 5.43 -14.86
C MET A 121 14.74 5.62 -14.46
N GLU A 122 15.69 5.11 -15.24
CA GLU A 122 17.12 5.22 -14.94
C GLU A 122 17.56 6.67 -14.62
N PRO A 123 17.35 7.67 -15.51
CA PRO A 123 17.72 9.06 -15.22
C PRO A 123 16.92 9.65 -14.04
N LEU A 124 15.65 9.24 -13.86
CA LEU A 124 14.83 9.71 -12.75
C LEU A 124 15.37 9.21 -11.41
N VAL A 125 15.81 7.95 -11.35
CA VAL A 125 16.41 7.35 -10.14
C VAL A 125 17.78 7.99 -9.84
N GLU A 126 18.57 8.32 -10.87
CA GLU A 126 19.81 9.05 -10.70
C GLU A 126 19.57 10.45 -10.12
N GLU A 127 18.67 11.24 -10.70
CA GLU A 127 18.30 12.56 -10.20
C GLU A 127 17.76 12.51 -8.76
N LEU A 128 16.90 11.53 -8.46
CA LEU A 128 16.39 11.31 -7.11
C LEU A 128 17.52 11.01 -6.12
N SER A 129 18.49 10.20 -6.54
CA SER A 129 19.64 9.80 -5.73
C SER A 129 20.61 10.98 -5.51
N GLU A 130 20.84 11.81 -6.51
CA GLU A 130 21.65 13.03 -6.37
C GLU A 130 21.00 14.04 -5.42
N LYS A 131 19.68 14.24 -5.54
CA LYS A 131 18.95 15.24 -4.77
C LYS A 131 18.66 14.83 -3.33
N TYR A 132 18.30 13.57 -3.11
CA TYR A 132 17.82 13.06 -1.84
C TYR A 132 18.63 11.87 -1.28
N GLY A 133 19.76 11.53 -1.88
CA GLY A 133 20.56 10.37 -1.49
C GLY A 133 20.96 10.37 0.00
N ALA A 134 21.38 11.52 0.51
CA ALA A 134 21.74 11.66 1.93
C ALA A 134 20.55 11.43 2.86
N ASP A 135 19.35 11.88 2.49
CA ASP A 135 18.13 11.66 3.26
C ASP A 135 17.70 10.19 3.22
N LEU A 136 17.78 9.56 2.04
CA LEU A 136 17.48 8.13 1.89
C LEU A 136 18.46 7.28 2.72
N GLU A 137 19.74 7.64 2.74
CA GLU A 137 20.72 6.95 3.60
C GLU A 137 20.42 7.11 5.07
N ARG A 138 20.18 8.33 5.53
CA ARG A 138 19.83 8.62 6.92
C ARG A 138 18.58 7.87 7.37
N ILE A 139 17.54 7.81 6.53
CA ILE A 139 16.30 7.07 6.86
C ILE A 139 16.58 5.56 6.87
N ALA A 140 17.33 5.04 5.89
CA ALA A 140 17.70 3.64 5.84
C ALA A 140 18.50 3.21 7.09
N ASP A 141 19.39 4.07 7.58
CA ASP A 141 20.15 3.84 8.83
C ASP A 141 19.24 3.71 10.06
N GLN A 142 18.18 4.50 10.12
CA GLN A 142 17.20 4.43 11.23
C GLN A 142 16.36 3.14 11.20
N MET A 143 16.15 2.57 10.01
CA MET A 143 15.34 1.36 9.81
C MET A 143 16.16 0.08 9.92
N ALA A 144 17.42 0.11 9.54
CA ALA A 144 18.22 -1.09 9.37
C ALA A 144 18.88 -1.53 10.66
N PRO A 145 18.78 -2.82 11.03
CA PRO A 145 19.47 -3.37 12.21
C PRO A 145 21.00 -3.53 11.97
N CYS A 146 21.46 -3.50 10.73
CA CYS A 146 22.86 -3.64 10.36
C CYS A 146 23.16 -3.05 8.97
N GLU A 147 24.45 -2.80 8.67
CA GLU A 147 24.91 -2.22 7.41
C GLU A 147 24.56 -3.09 6.20
N HIS A 148 24.66 -4.42 6.32
CA HIS A 148 24.29 -5.34 5.23
C HIS A 148 22.81 -5.23 4.86
N CYS A 149 21.91 -5.24 5.85
CA CYS A 149 20.49 -5.08 5.63
C CYS A 149 20.18 -3.72 5.01
N ARG A 150 20.82 -2.65 5.49
CA ARG A 150 20.68 -1.29 4.95
C ARG A 150 20.91 -1.26 3.44
N ASN A 151 22.02 -1.78 2.99
CA ASN A 151 22.41 -1.67 1.59
C ASN A 151 21.59 -2.53 0.64
N GLN A 152 21.14 -3.71 1.09
CA GLN A 152 20.44 -4.66 0.24
C GLN A 152 18.91 -4.54 0.26
N LYS A 153 18.32 -4.13 1.38
CA LYS A 153 16.87 -4.17 1.56
C LYS A 153 16.24 -2.80 1.76
N TYR A 154 16.78 -2.02 2.69
CA TYR A 154 16.07 -0.81 3.12
C TYR A 154 16.19 0.35 2.16
N LYS A 155 17.34 0.53 1.49
CA LYS A 155 17.49 1.54 0.43
C LYS A 155 16.54 1.24 -0.74
N THR A 156 16.47 -0.02 -1.17
CA THR A 156 15.55 -0.43 -2.24
C THR A 156 14.10 -0.23 -1.84
N TYR A 157 13.73 -0.64 -0.62
CA TYR A 157 12.39 -0.42 -0.08
C TYR A 157 12.00 1.06 -0.07
N LEU A 158 12.90 1.93 0.39
CA LEU A 158 12.66 3.39 0.40
C LEU A 158 12.51 3.95 -1.00
N LEU A 159 13.38 3.56 -1.92
CA LEU A 159 13.31 3.98 -3.32
C LEU A 159 11.96 3.59 -3.94
N LEU A 160 11.58 2.32 -3.83
CA LEU A 160 10.29 1.83 -4.32
C LEU A 160 9.10 2.53 -3.65
N THR A 161 9.21 2.84 -2.34
CA THR A 161 8.17 3.56 -1.62
C THR A 161 8.00 4.98 -2.16
N VAL A 162 9.11 5.68 -2.42
CA VAL A 162 9.09 7.04 -3.00
C VAL A 162 8.50 7.01 -4.41
N LEU A 163 8.97 6.09 -5.26
CA LEU A 163 8.48 5.94 -6.64
C LEU A 163 6.98 5.61 -6.66
N ARG A 164 6.53 4.67 -5.85
CA ARG A 164 5.10 4.30 -5.75
C ARG A 164 4.24 5.47 -5.29
N ARG A 165 4.66 6.19 -4.24
CA ARG A 165 3.92 7.36 -3.75
C ARG A 165 3.95 8.52 -4.74
N GLY A 166 5.05 8.70 -5.45
CA GLY A 166 5.17 9.66 -6.55
C GLY A 166 4.24 9.33 -7.71
N PHE A 167 4.17 8.04 -8.09
CA PHE A 167 3.24 7.55 -9.10
C PHE A 167 1.78 7.83 -8.72
N VAL A 168 1.38 7.50 -7.49
CA VAL A 168 0.02 7.78 -7.00
C VAL A 168 -0.31 9.26 -7.08
N LYS A 169 0.61 10.15 -6.66
CA LYS A 169 0.41 11.60 -6.78
C LYS A 169 0.25 12.06 -8.22
N ALA A 170 1.13 11.60 -9.11
CA ALA A 170 1.05 11.96 -10.53
C ALA A 170 -0.23 11.43 -11.21
N TYR A 171 -0.74 10.27 -10.77
CA TYR A 171 -1.93 9.64 -11.34
C TYR A 171 -3.24 10.19 -10.76
N ALA A 172 -3.24 10.60 -9.49
CA ALA A 172 -4.43 11.15 -8.84
C ALA A 172 -4.74 12.60 -9.26
N ASP A 173 -3.74 13.32 -9.80
CA ASP A 173 -3.90 14.70 -10.27
C ASP A 173 -4.30 14.78 -11.77
N THR A 174 -4.52 13.60 -12.42
CA THR A 174 -4.98 13.49 -13.82
C THR A 174 -6.46 13.15 -13.89
#